data_ca875b164347deac6027066d1a3030ee
#
_entry.id   ca875b164347deac6027066d1a3030ee
#
_cell.length_a   1.000
_cell.length_b   1.000
_cell.length_c   1.000
_cell.angle_alpha   90.00
_cell.angle_beta   90.00
_cell.angle_gamma   90.00
#
_symmetry.space_group_name_H-M   'P 1'
#
loop_
_entity.id
_entity.type
_entity.pdbx_description
1 polymer ?
#
loop_
_entity_poly.entity_id
_entity_poly.type
_entity_poly.pdbx_seq_one_letter_code
_entity_poly.pdbx_strand_id
1 'polypeptide(L)'
;MLDLSAVQIEHALETVRLTEHKNKLVRNYSLGMKQRLGIAMALARDPALLILDEPTNGLDPAGIEEIRTLLIRLAGHGITVMVSSHLLDEIDKMANVLGILANGRMIFQGTRDQLFEHSIPDLVIETPDARAALAQGITATPIAEGIRVSGLGKDQTAELVYRLAVAGVPIHGVRRVQQSLEDVFMDLTGRGGLL
;
A
#
# COMPACT_ATOMS: atom_id res chain seq x y z
N MET A 1 -10.81 -34.46 -10.47
CA MET A 1 -9.77 -34.66 -9.44
C MET A 1 -8.46 -34.12 -10.05
N LEU A 2 -7.69 -33.32 -9.33
CA LEU A 2 -6.42 -32.79 -9.83
C LEU A 2 -5.39 -33.93 -9.78
N ASP A 3 -4.85 -34.33 -10.93
CA ASP A 3 -3.85 -35.38 -11.02
C ASP A 3 -2.45 -34.76 -10.78
N LEU A 4 -2.16 -34.46 -9.50
CA LEU A 4 -0.87 -33.89 -9.07
C LEU A 4 0.04 -35.03 -8.60
N SER A 5 1.29 -35.00 -9.02
CA SER A 5 2.30 -35.91 -8.50
C SER A 5 2.65 -35.60 -7.03
N ALA A 6 3.08 -36.63 -6.30
CA ALA A 6 3.55 -36.43 -4.92
C ALA A 6 4.70 -35.40 -4.82
N VAL A 7 5.55 -35.34 -5.85
CA VAL A 7 6.67 -34.38 -5.93
C VAL A 7 6.16 -32.93 -6.03
N GLN A 8 5.15 -32.67 -6.87
CA GLN A 8 4.55 -31.34 -6.98
C GLN A 8 3.91 -30.88 -5.68
N ILE A 9 3.20 -31.80 -4.99
CA ILE A 9 2.58 -31.51 -3.70
C ILE A 9 3.65 -31.17 -2.64
N GLU A 10 4.70 -31.99 -2.55
CA GLU A 10 5.78 -31.78 -1.58
C GLU A 10 6.50 -30.45 -1.85
N HIS A 11 6.84 -30.14 -3.09
CA HIS A 11 7.47 -28.89 -3.49
C HIS A 11 6.59 -27.67 -3.17
N ALA A 12 5.27 -27.74 -3.44
CA ALA A 12 4.35 -26.68 -3.10
C ALA A 12 4.27 -26.43 -1.58
N LEU A 13 4.23 -27.50 -0.77
CA LEU A 13 4.20 -27.41 0.70
C LEU A 13 5.51 -26.85 1.25
N GLU A 14 6.65 -27.25 0.69
CA GLU A 14 7.98 -26.73 1.06
C GLU A 14 8.08 -25.24 0.75
N THR A 15 7.64 -24.83 -0.43
CA THR A 15 7.65 -23.43 -0.87
C THR A 15 6.92 -22.52 0.11
N VAL A 16 5.80 -22.97 0.67
CA VAL A 16 5.00 -22.20 1.65
C VAL A 16 5.34 -22.54 3.12
N ARG A 17 6.38 -23.33 3.38
CA ARG A 17 6.83 -23.74 4.74
C ARG A 17 5.73 -24.48 5.53
N LEU A 18 5.06 -25.43 4.90
CA LEU A 18 4.04 -26.27 5.55
C LEU A 18 4.42 -27.76 5.63
N THR A 19 5.63 -28.13 5.21
CA THR A 19 6.09 -29.54 5.17
C THR A 19 5.98 -30.22 6.54
N GLU A 20 6.38 -29.56 7.62
CA GLU A 20 6.29 -30.11 8.98
C GLU A 20 4.84 -30.32 9.47
N HIS A 21 3.90 -29.63 8.83
CA HIS A 21 2.49 -29.64 9.18
C HIS A 21 1.61 -30.47 8.23
N LYS A 22 2.18 -31.13 7.22
CA LYS A 22 1.45 -31.85 6.17
C LYS A 22 0.52 -32.94 6.69
N ASN A 23 0.83 -33.55 7.84
CA ASN A 23 0.03 -34.58 8.47
C ASN A 23 -1.02 -34.05 9.46
N LYS A 24 -1.03 -32.73 9.72
CA LYS A 24 -2.00 -32.10 10.60
C LYS A 24 -3.31 -31.84 9.86
N LEU A 25 -4.44 -32.12 10.51
CA LEU A 25 -5.75 -31.83 9.91
C LEU A 25 -5.92 -30.32 9.67
N VAL A 26 -6.41 -29.93 8.50
CA VAL A 26 -6.57 -28.52 8.09
C VAL A 26 -7.47 -27.73 9.05
N ARG A 27 -8.46 -28.38 9.68
CA ARG A 27 -9.29 -27.75 10.71
C ARG A 27 -8.49 -27.20 11.91
N ASN A 28 -7.30 -27.76 12.15
CA ASN A 28 -6.40 -27.37 13.24
C ASN A 28 -5.28 -26.38 12.77
N TYR A 29 -5.35 -25.90 11.52
CA TYR A 29 -4.44 -24.90 11.01
C TYR A 29 -4.83 -23.52 11.55
N SER A 30 -3.81 -22.68 11.85
CA SER A 30 -4.02 -21.25 12.06
C SER A 30 -4.50 -20.57 10.77
N LEU A 31 -4.99 -19.34 10.86
CA LEU A 31 -5.40 -18.60 9.68
C LEU A 31 -4.24 -18.45 8.68
N GLY A 32 -3.05 -18.05 9.14
CA GLY A 32 -1.85 -17.94 8.29
C GLY A 32 -1.44 -19.26 7.65
N MET A 33 -1.58 -20.39 8.36
CA MET A 33 -1.36 -21.71 7.75
C MET A 33 -2.39 -22.04 6.67
N LYS A 34 -3.65 -21.66 6.86
CA LYS A 34 -4.70 -21.84 5.84
C LYS A 34 -4.45 -20.97 4.61
N GLN A 35 -4.04 -19.71 4.79
CA GLN A 35 -3.66 -18.84 3.68
C GLN A 35 -2.48 -19.42 2.89
N ARG A 36 -1.42 -19.86 3.59
CA ARG A 36 -0.27 -20.52 2.94
C ARG A 36 -0.67 -21.80 2.23
N LEU A 37 -1.57 -22.60 2.78
CA LEU A 37 -2.09 -23.78 2.10
C LEU A 37 -2.85 -23.41 0.81
N GLY A 38 -3.66 -22.36 0.82
CA GLY A 38 -4.34 -21.84 -0.37
C GLY A 38 -3.35 -21.48 -1.48
N ILE A 39 -2.27 -20.79 -1.11
CA ILE A 39 -1.17 -20.45 -2.04
C ILE A 39 -0.49 -21.73 -2.56
N ALA A 40 -0.19 -22.70 -1.69
CA ALA A 40 0.41 -24.00 -2.11
C ALA A 40 -0.48 -24.76 -3.11
N MET A 41 -1.79 -24.76 -2.89
CA MET A 41 -2.73 -25.39 -3.82
C MET A 41 -2.71 -24.74 -5.22
N ALA A 42 -2.55 -23.42 -5.28
CA ALA A 42 -2.41 -22.69 -6.54
C ALA A 42 -1.05 -22.95 -7.21
N LEU A 43 0.02 -23.06 -6.41
CA LEU A 43 1.38 -23.30 -6.89
C LEU A 43 1.64 -24.73 -7.39
N ALA A 44 0.88 -25.70 -6.92
CA ALA A 44 1.14 -27.13 -7.18
C ALA A 44 1.11 -27.54 -8.68
N ARG A 45 0.68 -26.62 -9.57
CA ARG A 45 0.66 -26.80 -11.04
C ARG A 45 1.72 -25.97 -11.76
N ASP A 46 2.70 -25.43 -11.06
CA ASP A 46 3.76 -24.58 -11.61
C ASP A 46 3.19 -23.45 -12.50
N PRO A 47 2.29 -22.59 -11.95
CA PRO A 47 1.63 -21.56 -12.75
C PRO A 47 2.61 -20.45 -13.13
N ALA A 48 2.46 -19.89 -14.35
CA ALA A 48 3.15 -18.68 -14.75
C ALA A 48 2.53 -17.41 -14.11
N LEU A 49 1.24 -17.49 -13.73
CA LEU A 49 0.47 -16.41 -13.10
C LEU A 49 -0.26 -16.91 -11.86
N LEU A 50 -0.05 -16.26 -10.75
CA LEU A 50 -0.73 -16.49 -9.47
C LEU A 50 -1.63 -15.29 -9.16
N ILE A 51 -2.94 -15.52 -9.01
CA ILE A 51 -3.92 -14.50 -8.65
C ILE A 51 -4.41 -14.77 -7.24
N LEU A 52 -4.27 -13.81 -6.35
CA LEU A 52 -4.62 -13.91 -4.94
C LEU A 52 -5.54 -12.75 -4.54
N ASP A 53 -6.67 -13.11 -3.98
CA ASP A 53 -7.63 -12.14 -3.46
C ASP A 53 -7.48 -12.02 -1.94
N GLU A 54 -7.09 -10.81 -1.47
CA GLU A 54 -6.90 -10.46 -0.07
C GLU A 54 -6.06 -11.49 0.73
N PRO A 55 -4.86 -11.92 0.27
CA PRO A 55 -4.13 -13.03 0.88
C PRO A 55 -3.61 -12.75 2.30
N THR A 56 -3.60 -11.49 2.73
CA THR A 56 -3.16 -11.05 4.06
C THR A 56 -4.31 -10.74 5.01
N ASN A 57 -5.56 -10.83 4.53
CA ASN A 57 -6.73 -10.44 5.32
C ASN A 57 -6.88 -11.26 6.61
N GLY A 58 -7.04 -10.55 7.74
CA GLY A 58 -7.21 -11.13 9.07
C GLY A 58 -5.95 -11.72 9.70
N LEU A 59 -4.78 -11.57 9.07
CA LEU A 59 -3.51 -11.98 9.66
C LEU A 59 -3.00 -10.91 10.66
N ASP A 60 -2.23 -11.35 11.62
CA ASP A 60 -1.42 -10.49 12.47
C ASP A 60 -0.22 -9.90 11.68
N PRO A 61 0.47 -8.87 12.18
CA PRO A 61 1.58 -8.24 11.48
C PRO A 61 2.70 -9.21 11.07
N ALA A 62 2.97 -10.23 11.88
CA ALA A 62 3.99 -11.23 11.55
C ALA A 62 3.53 -12.13 10.38
N GLY A 63 2.26 -12.54 10.36
CA GLY A 63 1.67 -13.31 9.27
C GLY A 63 1.62 -12.52 7.96
N ILE A 64 1.31 -11.21 8.01
CA ILE A 64 1.35 -10.32 6.83
C ILE A 64 2.77 -10.29 6.25
N GLU A 65 3.80 -10.09 7.09
CA GLU A 65 5.20 -10.07 6.69
C GLU A 65 5.63 -11.39 6.04
N GLU A 66 5.21 -12.53 6.62
CA GLU A 66 5.51 -13.85 6.06
C GLU A 66 4.91 -14.05 4.67
N ILE A 67 3.63 -13.67 4.46
CA ILE A 67 2.97 -13.75 3.15
C ILE A 67 3.64 -12.81 2.16
N ARG A 68 3.90 -11.54 2.54
CA ARG A 68 4.59 -10.57 1.69
C ARG A 68 5.94 -11.11 1.19
N THR A 69 6.78 -11.59 2.11
CA THR A 69 8.08 -12.17 1.79
C THR A 69 7.96 -13.36 0.85
N LEU A 70 6.95 -14.23 1.05
CA LEU A 70 6.67 -15.36 0.17
C LEU A 70 6.34 -14.88 -1.24
N LEU A 71 5.43 -13.90 -1.39
CA LEU A 71 4.99 -13.41 -2.70
C LEU A 71 6.13 -12.73 -3.47
N ILE A 72 6.95 -11.91 -2.81
CA ILE A 72 8.15 -11.29 -3.41
C ILE A 72 9.12 -12.38 -3.89
N ARG A 73 9.34 -13.43 -3.10
CA ARG A 73 10.21 -14.55 -3.48
C ARG A 73 9.66 -15.30 -4.70
N LEU A 74 8.36 -15.57 -4.77
CA LEU A 74 7.72 -16.21 -5.91
C LEU A 74 7.89 -15.38 -7.19
N ALA A 75 7.69 -14.07 -7.09
CA ALA A 75 7.91 -13.15 -8.21
C ALA A 75 9.40 -13.16 -8.67
N GLY A 76 10.34 -13.19 -7.73
CA GLY A 76 11.77 -13.33 -8.01
C GLY A 76 12.16 -14.65 -8.69
N HIS A 77 11.33 -15.68 -8.59
CA HIS A 77 11.49 -16.96 -9.30
C HIS A 77 10.73 -17.02 -10.64
N GLY A 78 10.21 -15.89 -11.13
CA GLY A 78 9.60 -15.78 -12.46
C GLY A 78 8.09 -16.03 -12.50
N ILE A 79 7.42 -16.16 -11.35
CA ILE A 79 5.96 -16.26 -11.28
C ILE A 79 5.40 -14.85 -11.28
N THR A 80 4.52 -14.51 -12.22
CA THR A 80 3.76 -13.26 -12.14
C THR A 80 2.74 -13.39 -11.01
N VAL A 81 2.80 -12.46 -10.02
CA VAL A 81 1.88 -12.47 -8.88
C VAL A 81 0.96 -11.25 -8.97
N MET A 82 -0.34 -11.49 -9.04
CA MET A 82 -1.38 -10.47 -8.96
C MET A 82 -2.10 -10.59 -7.61
N VAL A 83 -2.16 -9.48 -6.87
CA VAL A 83 -2.74 -9.44 -5.52
C VAL A 83 -3.78 -8.34 -5.45
N SER A 84 -4.96 -8.63 -4.91
CA SER A 84 -5.85 -7.59 -4.39
C SER A 84 -5.55 -7.34 -2.91
N SER A 85 -5.63 -6.11 -2.46
CA SER A 85 -5.57 -5.76 -1.03
C SER A 85 -6.19 -4.39 -0.78
N HIS A 86 -6.76 -4.22 0.41
CA HIS A 86 -7.16 -2.92 0.95
C HIS A 86 -6.07 -2.33 1.86
N LEU A 87 -4.99 -3.05 2.14
CA LEU A 87 -3.85 -2.60 2.94
C LEU A 87 -2.81 -1.95 2.02
N LEU A 88 -3.01 -0.66 1.73
CA LEU A 88 -2.20 0.08 0.76
C LEU A 88 -0.71 0.12 1.13
N ASP A 89 -0.38 0.22 2.41
CA ASP A 89 1.01 0.18 2.90
C ASP A 89 1.72 -1.14 2.59
N GLU A 90 0.98 -2.25 2.56
CA GLU A 90 1.55 -3.55 2.21
C GLU A 90 1.77 -3.67 0.70
N ILE A 91 0.82 -3.14 -0.10
CA ILE A 91 0.99 -3.05 -1.54
C ILE A 91 2.20 -2.18 -1.91
N ASP A 92 2.37 -1.02 -1.25
CA ASP A 92 3.49 -0.09 -1.50
C ASP A 92 4.86 -0.75 -1.25
N LYS A 93 4.94 -1.74 -0.35
CA LYS A 93 6.18 -2.47 -0.02
C LYS A 93 6.50 -3.62 -0.98
N MET A 94 5.57 -4.11 -1.78
CA MET A 94 5.78 -5.32 -2.60
C MET A 94 5.45 -5.18 -4.08
N ALA A 95 4.51 -4.29 -4.46
CA ALA A 95 4.06 -4.19 -5.83
C ALA A 95 4.99 -3.28 -6.65
N ASN A 96 5.38 -3.74 -7.83
CA ASN A 96 6.12 -2.96 -8.82
C ASN A 96 5.21 -2.34 -9.89
N VAL A 97 4.00 -2.87 -10.06
CA VAL A 97 2.94 -2.33 -10.92
C VAL A 97 1.66 -2.26 -10.11
N LEU A 98 0.97 -1.14 -10.19
CA LEU A 98 -0.25 -0.84 -9.45
C LEU A 98 -1.44 -0.73 -10.41
N GLY A 99 -2.58 -1.26 -10.00
CA GLY A 99 -3.87 -1.03 -10.65
C GLY A 99 -4.86 -0.47 -9.63
N ILE A 100 -5.43 0.69 -9.88
CA ILE A 100 -6.45 1.29 -9.01
C ILE A 100 -7.81 1.17 -9.68
N LEU A 101 -8.74 0.48 -8.99
CA LEU A 101 -10.11 0.33 -9.45
C LEU A 101 -11.05 1.16 -8.57
N ALA A 102 -11.95 1.90 -9.20
CA ALA A 102 -13.04 2.58 -8.51
C ALA A 102 -14.32 2.43 -9.32
N ASN A 103 -15.44 2.16 -8.63
CA ASN A 103 -16.77 2.01 -9.25
C ASN A 103 -16.79 1.07 -10.47
N GLY A 104 -16.03 -0.03 -10.40
CA GLY A 104 -15.94 -1.03 -11.48
C GLY A 104 -15.09 -0.61 -12.68
N ARG A 105 -14.35 0.50 -12.58
CA ARG A 105 -13.46 0.99 -13.64
C ARG A 105 -12.02 1.04 -13.18
N MET A 106 -11.10 0.71 -14.09
CA MET A 106 -9.67 0.93 -13.89
C MET A 106 -9.40 2.43 -14.08
N ILE A 107 -9.02 3.13 -13.01
CA ILE A 107 -8.72 4.58 -13.04
C ILE A 107 -7.22 4.87 -13.15
N PHE A 108 -6.38 3.91 -12.77
CA PHE A 108 -4.95 3.97 -12.97
C PHE A 108 -4.38 2.57 -13.17
N GLN A 109 -3.36 2.47 -14.03
CA GLN A 109 -2.50 1.30 -14.16
C GLN A 109 -1.10 1.76 -14.55
N GLY A 110 -0.10 1.39 -13.77
CA GLY A 110 1.29 1.79 -14.02
C GLY A 110 2.22 1.45 -12.87
N THR A 111 3.46 1.91 -12.96
CA THR A 111 4.42 1.79 -11.87
C THR A 111 4.10 2.77 -10.75
N ARG A 112 4.71 2.52 -9.56
CA ARG A 112 4.64 3.46 -8.43
C ARG A 112 5.11 4.86 -8.85
N ASP A 113 6.23 4.96 -9.55
CA ASP A 113 6.78 6.24 -9.98
C ASP A 113 5.82 7.00 -10.90
N GLN A 114 5.21 6.32 -11.88
CA GLN A 114 4.18 6.89 -12.75
C GLN A 114 2.96 7.39 -11.96
N LEU A 115 2.56 6.70 -10.90
CA LEU A 115 1.46 7.15 -10.05
C LEU A 115 1.82 8.47 -9.33
N PHE A 116 3.05 8.57 -8.82
CA PHE A 116 3.50 9.73 -8.08
C PHE A 116 4.00 10.90 -8.96
N GLU A 117 4.31 10.68 -10.25
CA GLU A 117 4.67 11.76 -11.18
C GLU A 117 3.59 12.86 -11.27
N HIS A 118 2.33 12.48 -11.08
CA HIS A 118 1.19 13.40 -11.16
C HIS A 118 0.77 13.94 -9.79
N SER A 119 1.40 13.48 -8.71
CA SER A 119 1.12 13.95 -7.37
C SER A 119 2.02 15.14 -7.01
N ILE A 120 1.41 16.20 -6.48
CA ILE A 120 2.16 17.32 -5.93
C ILE A 120 2.51 16.97 -4.47
N PRO A 121 3.80 16.88 -4.09
CA PRO A 121 4.17 16.58 -2.72
C PRO A 121 3.53 17.56 -1.74
N ASP A 122 3.04 17.05 -0.62
CA ASP A 122 2.46 17.86 0.43
C ASP A 122 3.50 18.80 1.03
N LEU A 123 3.04 19.97 1.44
CA LEU A 123 3.85 20.95 2.17
C LEU A 123 3.62 20.78 3.67
N VAL A 124 4.68 20.52 4.42
CA VAL A 124 4.65 20.56 5.88
C VAL A 124 5.29 21.87 6.33
N ILE A 125 4.53 22.63 7.12
CA ILE A 125 4.99 23.84 7.79
C ILE A 125 5.06 23.54 9.27
N GLU A 126 6.28 23.52 9.80
CA GLU A 126 6.55 23.29 11.20
C GLU A 126 6.29 24.59 11.99
N THR A 127 5.31 24.55 12.86
CA THR A 127 4.90 25.69 13.69
C THR A 127 4.37 25.21 15.04
N PRO A 128 4.71 25.89 16.13
CA PRO A 128 4.14 25.62 17.45
C PRO A 128 2.68 26.08 17.55
N ASP A 129 2.21 26.93 16.62
CA ASP A 129 0.86 27.48 16.62
C ASP A 129 0.09 27.13 15.33
N ALA A 130 -0.22 25.84 15.20
CA ALA A 130 -1.05 25.34 14.09
C ALA A 130 -2.42 26.04 14.03
N ARG A 131 -2.96 26.46 15.18
CA ARG A 131 -4.27 27.12 15.27
C ARG A 131 -4.23 28.51 14.63
N ALA A 132 -3.20 29.30 14.94
CA ALA A 132 -3.00 30.60 14.31
C ALA A 132 -2.78 30.48 12.80
N ALA A 133 -2.05 29.46 12.35
CA ALA A 133 -1.86 29.19 10.93
C ALA A 133 -3.20 28.87 10.23
N LEU A 134 -4.03 28.00 10.81
CA LEU A 134 -5.36 27.66 10.26
C LEU A 134 -6.32 28.87 10.26
N ALA A 135 -6.21 29.77 11.23
CA ALA A 135 -7.02 30.99 11.29
C ALA A 135 -6.80 31.94 10.09
N GLN A 136 -5.71 31.74 9.31
CA GLN A 136 -5.45 32.48 8.07
C GLN A 136 -6.29 32.00 6.87
N GLY A 137 -7.29 31.14 7.09
CA GLY A 137 -8.16 30.65 6.03
C GLY A 137 -7.49 29.66 5.08
N ILE A 138 -6.51 28.91 5.58
CA ILE A 138 -5.76 27.91 4.82
C ILE A 138 -6.47 26.56 4.96
N THR A 139 -6.72 25.89 3.85
CA THR A 139 -7.16 24.49 3.85
C THR A 139 -5.94 23.62 4.16
N ALA A 140 -5.80 23.20 5.42
CA ALA A 140 -4.69 22.40 5.88
C ALA A 140 -5.14 21.41 6.97
N THR A 141 -4.39 20.33 7.12
CA THR A 141 -4.58 19.34 8.18
C THR A 141 -3.58 19.63 9.31
N PRO A 142 -4.04 19.79 10.57
CA PRO A 142 -3.14 19.90 11.70
C PRO A 142 -2.41 18.57 11.93
N ILE A 143 -1.10 18.64 12.18
CA ILE A 143 -0.24 17.51 12.51
C ILE A 143 0.56 17.83 13.78
N ALA A 144 1.26 16.86 14.33
CA ALA A 144 1.99 17.03 15.60
C ALA A 144 3.04 18.16 15.56
N GLU A 145 3.72 18.34 14.42
CA GLU A 145 4.74 19.35 14.22
C GLU A 145 4.23 20.68 13.63
N GLY A 146 2.93 20.80 13.30
CA GLY A 146 2.37 22.01 12.71
C GLY A 146 1.19 21.76 11.77
N ILE A 147 1.29 22.14 10.50
CA ILE A 147 0.24 21.95 9.50
C ILE A 147 0.77 21.28 8.23
N ARG A 148 -0.08 20.44 7.61
CA ARG A 148 0.13 19.85 6.29
C ARG A 148 -0.83 20.45 5.29
N VAL A 149 -0.32 20.89 4.14
CA VAL A 149 -1.10 21.49 3.05
C VAL A 149 -0.85 20.70 1.77
N SER A 150 -1.91 20.21 1.15
CA SER A 150 -1.81 19.40 -0.08
C SER A 150 -1.94 20.28 -1.33
N GLY A 151 -1.35 19.83 -2.44
CA GLY A 151 -1.58 20.37 -3.76
C GLY A 151 -0.95 21.74 -4.06
N LEU A 152 -0.01 22.23 -3.25
CA LEU A 152 0.61 23.54 -3.47
C LEU A 152 1.85 23.48 -4.39
N GLY A 153 1.80 24.24 -5.48
CA GLY A 153 2.96 24.51 -6.34
C GLY A 153 4.02 25.37 -5.63
N LYS A 154 5.15 25.61 -6.30
CA LYS A 154 6.28 26.38 -5.72
C LYS A 154 5.88 27.82 -5.37
N ASP A 155 5.21 28.51 -6.29
CA ASP A 155 4.82 29.92 -6.11
C ASP A 155 3.75 30.07 -5.02
N GLN A 156 2.78 29.17 -4.99
CA GLN A 156 1.75 29.13 -3.94
C GLN A 156 2.36 28.83 -2.57
N THR A 157 3.42 28.01 -2.51
CA THR A 157 4.16 27.77 -1.28
C THR A 157 4.82 29.06 -0.76
N ALA A 158 5.49 29.82 -1.64
CA ALA A 158 6.13 31.07 -1.26
C ALA A 158 5.11 32.11 -0.74
N GLU A 159 3.97 32.22 -1.42
CA GLU A 159 2.88 33.12 -1.00
C GLU A 159 2.31 32.71 0.36
N LEU A 160 2.09 31.40 0.58
CA LEU A 160 1.59 30.90 1.85
C LEU A 160 2.55 31.19 3.00
N VAL A 161 3.84 30.91 2.82
CA VAL A 161 4.86 31.16 3.82
C VAL A 161 4.95 32.68 4.15
N TYR A 162 4.89 33.52 3.13
CA TYR A 162 4.87 34.99 3.31
C TYR A 162 3.64 35.43 4.12
N ARG A 163 2.45 34.95 3.78
CA ARG A 163 1.20 35.28 4.51
C ARG A 163 1.29 34.89 5.98
N LEU A 164 1.79 33.67 6.28
CA LEU A 164 1.93 33.18 7.65
C LEU A 164 2.95 34.07 8.43
N ALA A 165 4.07 34.40 7.81
CA ALA A 165 5.08 35.26 8.43
C ALA A 165 4.54 36.66 8.73
N VAL A 166 3.81 37.29 7.79
CA VAL A 166 3.16 38.59 7.98
C VAL A 166 2.10 38.54 9.09
N ALA A 167 1.38 37.40 9.20
CA ALA A 167 0.43 37.20 10.29
C ALA A 167 1.07 36.89 11.66
N GLY A 168 2.41 36.89 11.74
CA GLY A 168 3.13 36.65 12.99
C GLY A 168 3.15 35.19 13.44
N VAL A 169 2.81 34.24 12.55
CA VAL A 169 2.88 32.80 12.86
C VAL A 169 4.35 32.37 12.85
N PRO A 170 4.88 31.82 13.95
CA PRO A 170 6.25 31.30 13.97
C PRO A 170 6.41 30.12 13.01
N ILE A 171 7.38 30.17 12.10
CA ILE A 171 7.72 29.10 11.16
C ILE A 171 9.10 28.59 11.53
N HIS A 172 9.16 27.33 11.99
CA HIS A 172 10.40 26.67 12.37
C HIS A 172 11.04 25.90 11.19
N GLY A 173 10.20 25.43 10.25
CA GLY A 173 10.67 24.73 9.07
C GLY A 173 9.57 24.64 8.01
N VAL A 174 10.02 24.48 6.76
CA VAL A 174 9.14 24.23 5.60
C VAL A 174 9.77 23.13 4.79
N ARG A 175 9.05 22.01 4.63
CA ARG A 175 9.54 20.86 3.87
C ARG A 175 8.44 20.26 3.02
N ARG A 176 8.84 19.66 1.90
CA ARG A 176 7.94 18.85 1.08
C ARG A 176 8.01 17.40 1.52
N VAL A 177 6.86 16.77 1.63
CA VAL A 177 6.72 15.37 1.98
C VAL A 177 5.97 14.68 0.86
N GLN A 178 6.54 13.60 0.34
CA GLN A 178 5.87 12.80 -0.66
C GLN A 178 4.59 12.21 -0.06
N GLN A 179 3.50 12.25 -0.81
CA GLN A 179 2.25 11.63 -0.40
C GLN A 179 2.44 10.12 -0.21
N SER A 180 1.67 9.54 0.70
CA SER A 180 1.56 8.09 0.80
C SER A 180 0.73 7.52 -0.36
N LEU A 181 0.82 6.21 -0.59
CA LEU A 181 -0.05 5.55 -1.57
C LEU A 181 -1.53 5.72 -1.18
N GLU A 182 -1.83 5.76 0.11
CA GLU A 182 -3.17 6.00 0.63
C GLU A 182 -3.67 7.41 0.29
N ASP A 183 -2.84 8.45 0.47
CA ASP A 183 -3.20 9.83 0.11
C ASP A 183 -3.53 9.94 -1.38
N VAL A 184 -2.68 9.39 -2.25
CA VAL A 184 -2.90 9.39 -3.71
C VAL A 184 -4.13 8.59 -4.09
N PHE A 185 -4.35 7.43 -3.47
CA PHE A 185 -5.55 6.62 -3.68
C PHE A 185 -6.82 7.39 -3.30
N MET A 186 -6.82 8.06 -2.14
CA MET A 186 -7.95 8.88 -1.68
C MET A 186 -8.20 10.09 -2.59
N ASP A 187 -7.15 10.72 -3.11
CA ASP A 187 -7.30 11.84 -4.05
C ASP A 187 -7.91 11.36 -5.38
N LEU A 188 -7.52 10.18 -5.87
CA LEU A 188 -8.07 9.62 -7.11
C LEU A 188 -9.48 9.05 -6.96
N THR A 189 -9.84 8.53 -5.77
CA THR A 189 -11.10 7.82 -5.57
C THR A 189 -12.13 8.56 -4.74
N GLY A 190 -11.73 9.45 -3.84
CA GLY A 190 -12.60 9.94 -2.77
C GLY A 190 -12.83 11.44 -2.70
N ARG A 191 -11.87 12.28 -3.03
CA ARG A 191 -12.09 13.75 -3.10
C ARG A 191 -12.51 14.22 -4.48
N GLY A 192 -12.28 13.40 -5.50
CA GLY A 192 -12.68 13.60 -6.88
C GLY A 192 -13.89 12.78 -7.32
N GLY A 193 -14.65 12.20 -6.41
CA GLY A 193 -15.85 11.41 -6.69
C GLY A 193 -17.03 12.18 -7.29
N LEU A 194 -16.74 13.11 -8.19
CA LEU A 194 -17.64 13.74 -9.12
C LEU A 194 -17.07 13.54 -10.54
N LEU A 195 -17.13 12.31 -11.02
CA LEU A 195 -17.19 12.02 -12.46
C LEU A 195 -18.29 11.01 -12.72
#